data_99e968b929ebe8c35aa48376baa8152b
#
_entry.id   99e968b929ebe8c35aa48376baa8152b
#
_cell.length_a   1.000
_cell.length_b   1.000
_cell.length_c   1.000
_cell.angle_alpha   90.00
_cell.angle_beta   90.00
_cell.angle_gamma   90.00
#
_symmetry.space_group_name_H-M   'P 1'
#
loop_
_entity.id
_entity.type
_entity.pdbx_description
1 polymer ?
#
loop_
_entity_poly.entity_id
_entity_poly.type
_entity_poly.pdbx_seq_one_letter_code
_entity_poly.pdbx_strand_id
1 'polypeptide(L)'
;MRPRRGRDSGRSLVFTSRVHASTFTRRDWLKTLTAAGCALPLAPAWASRPAKVRSFHVCLSPAIVESDPELVEIVRSAGVETVWLAGFFYGYQPFPAAQLRRAQKLLARAGLDAQLVTVPLGHPGDSLGAKDGDFPLTPPSHWRLGQRPDGKKFAGTSLHEPATQENAAALRQLRPLGFHTCFLDDDFRLARGPGEIGGCFCAEHRTDFLHQSGFASNRWDELEADVAARRLTPLLRAWSNFTCDQLTNSFRAQHRAFHGDLGIMVMYLGAEKAGIRLKDYRDAPFRIGELMFDDRSFAPVKGKTDELFSALFHRRFVRPDHAFSESTAYPADKLSAANLAAKLTISTLADVRNTMFMSGLTPFPRDHWRVLAPAMREQARLHELIAGHRPRGPFKHFWGEPQRLVGDDKPFSLWLAAGVPFEVVEELPADGWTFLSDFDGRELPAQKAESATQLVFRETANVPPSGGERLAESLPSLFEFKRRILSRLQNIPHVAEDEPAACAWYPTARTALVWNLSDQPRLLTLIDGKRRHALKLGPLGVGIAPVSAQPRAKAAALPAGG
;
A
#
# COMPACT_ATOMS: atom_id res chain seq x y z
N MET A 1 -57.07 -27.37 14.28
CA MET A 1 -57.10 -26.40 15.41
C MET A 1 -56.24 -25.19 15.07
N ARG A 2 -56.88 -24.05 14.88
CA ARG A 2 -56.21 -22.74 14.68
C ARG A 2 -56.18 -22.02 16.05
N PRO A 3 -55.20 -21.22 16.34
CA PRO A 3 -55.42 -20.04 17.18
C PRO A 3 -55.13 -18.71 16.51
N ARG A 4 -55.89 -17.84 16.87
CA ARG A 4 -56.26 -16.45 16.76
C ARG A 4 -55.14 -15.42 16.60
N ARG A 5 -55.49 -14.42 15.78
CA ARG A 5 -54.83 -13.13 15.62
C ARG A 5 -54.92 -12.27 16.91
N GLY A 6 -53.81 -11.66 17.30
CA GLY A 6 -53.77 -10.51 18.15
C GLY A 6 -53.23 -9.30 17.38
N ARG A 7 -54.05 -8.28 17.24
CA ARG A 7 -53.62 -6.92 16.78
C ARG A 7 -53.04 -6.22 17.99
N ASP A 8 -51.86 -5.64 17.84
CA ASP A 8 -51.47 -4.54 18.72
C ASP A 8 -50.84 -3.40 17.89
N SER A 9 -51.38 -2.23 18.13
CA SER A 9 -51.09 -0.98 17.50
C SER A 9 -49.96 -0.27 18.23
N GLY A 10 -48.76 -0.20 17.64
CA GLY A 10 -47.62 0.55 18.15
C GLY A 10 -47.31 1.77 17.29
N ARG A 11 -47.57 2.94 17.82
CA ARG A 11 -47.28 4.25 17.22
C ARG A 11 -45.78 4.41 16.90
N SER A 12 -45.50 4.69 15.65
CA SER A 12 -44.18 5.11 15.19
C SER A 12 -43.95 6.58 15.56
N LEU A 13 -43.02 6.82 16.47
CA LEU A 13 -42.48 8.16 16.75
C LEU A 13 -41.34 8.44 15.76
N VAL A 14 -41.62 9.28 14.79
CA VAL A 14 -40.61 9.83 13.88
C VAL A 14 -39.83 10.90 14.65
N PHE A 15 -38.60 10.56 15.04
CA PHE A 15 -37.61 11.53 15.52
C PHE A 15 -36.87 12.13 14.32
N THR A 16 -37.26 13.31 13.91
CA THR A 16 -36.46 14.15 13.00
C THR A 16 -35.38 14.86 13.82
N SER A 17 -34.19 14.28 13.89
CA SER A 17 -33.01 14.97 14.39
C SER A 17 -32.45 15.88 13.29
N ARG A 18 -32.67 17.17 13.41
CA ARG A 18 -31.93 18.20 12.66
C ARG A 18 -30.47 18.17 13.16
N VAL A 19 -29.59 17.64 12.34
CA VAL A 19 -28.14 17.78 12.51
C VAL A 19 -27.78 19.22 12.13
N HIS A 20 -27.42 20.04 13.12
CA HIS A 20 -26.72 21.30 12.87
C HIS A 20 -25.28 20.97 12.49
N ALA A 21 -25.01 20.89 11.19
CA ALA A 21 -23.65 20.96 10.68
C ALA A 21 -23.16 22.40 10.88
N SER A 22 -22.23 22.60 11.82
CA SER A 22 -21.46 23.83 11.88
C SER A 22 -20.47 23.81 10.72
N THR A 23 -20.88 24.39 9.60
CA THR A 23 -20.02 24.62 8.44
C THR A 23 -19.06 25.76 8.78
N PHE A 24 -17.80 25.42 9.08
CA PHE A 24 -16.70 26.36 8.99
C PHE A 24 -16.53 26.74 7.52
N THR A 25 -16.92 27.97 7.17
CA THR A 25 -16.83 28.46 5.80
C THR A 25 -15.42 29.05 5.56
N ARG A 26 -14.98 29.01 4.30
CA ARG A 26 -13.74 29.64 3.81
C ARG A 26 -13.63 31.13 4.24
N ARG A 27 -14.74 31.76 4.59
CA ARG A 27 -14.84 33.15 5.05
C ARG A 27 -14.33 33.37 6.49
N ASP A 28 -14.47 32.37 7.35
CA ASP A 28 -14.02 32.47 8.75
C ASP A 28 -12.51 32.31 8.88
N TRP A 29 -11.89 31.60 7.93
CA TRP A 29 -10.42 31.48 7.81
C TRP A 29 -9.77 32.77 7.28
N LEU A 30 -10.45 33.53 6.40
CA LEU A 30 -9.95 34.76 5.82
C LEU A 30 -10.03 35.98 6.77
N LYS A 31 -10.89 35.96 7.77
CA LYS A 31 -11.02 37.06 8.74
C LYS A 31 -9.86 37.14 9.74
N THR A 32 -9.06 36.09 9.88
CA THR A 32 -7.90 36.06 10.79
C THR A 32 -6.60 36.54 10.12
N LEU A 33 -6.61 36.87 8.84
CA LEU A 33 -5.42 37.27 8.06
C LEU A 33 -5.40 38.73 7.57
N THR A 34 -6.41 39.55 7.90
CA THR A 34 -6.48 40.93 7.44
C THR A 34 -6.10 41.93 8.54
N ALA A 35 -4.85 41.87 9.00
CA ALA A 35 -4.25 42.96 9.75
C ALA A 35 -2.72 43.03 9.51
N ALA A 36 -2.31 43.07 8.25
CA ALA A 36 -0.97 43.57 7.86
C ALA A 36 -1.05 44.00 6.39
N GLY A 37 -1.22 45.28 6.16
CA GLY A 37 -1.20 45.87 4.83
C GLY A 37 0.17 45.81 4.22
N CYS A 38 0.35 44.98 3.18
CA CYS A 38 1.40 45.12 2.18
C CYS A 38 0.78 44.89 0.82
N ALA A 39 0.79 45.91 -0.01
CA ALA A 39 0.34 45.85 -1.41
C ALA A 39 1.26 44.90 -2.18
N LEU A 40 0.73 43.76 -2.59
CA LEU A 40 1.38 42.87 -3.55
C LEU A 40 0.87 43.19 -4.96
N PRO A 41 1.72 43.13 -5.99
CA PRO A 41 1.32 43.37 -7.37
C PRO A 41 0.30 42.31 -7.83
N LEU A 42 -0.76 42.76 -8.51
CA LEU A 42 -1.77 41.93 -9.16
C LEU A 42 -1.10 41.00 -10.18
N ALA A 43 -0.94 39.72 -9.83
CA ALA A 43 -0.58 38.69 -10.78
C ALA A 43 -1.76 38.42 -11.72
N PRO A 44 -1.53 38.18 -13.02
CA PRO A 44 -2.60 38.00 -14.00
C PRO A 44 -3.47 36.77 -13.74
N ALA A 45 -4.75 36.88 -14.04
CA ALA A 45 -5.87 35.99 -13.69
C ALA A 45 -5.90 34.61 -14.37
N TRP A 46 -4.74 34.05 -14.74
CA TRP A 46 -4.58 32.67 -15.22
C TRP A 46 -3.69 31.83 -14.29
N ALA A 47 -3.82 32.07 -12.99
CA ALA A 47 -3.30 31.15 -12.01
C ALA A 47 -3.95 29.77 -12.28
N SER A 48 -3.15 28.85 -12.80
CA SER A 48 -3.51 27.45 -12.97
C SER A 48 -4.24 26.96 -11.72
N ARG A 49 -5.38 26.28 -11.89
CA ARG A 49 -6.02 25.56 -10.80
C ARG A 49 -4.95 24.75 -10.10
N PRO A 50 -4.84 24.81 -8.76
CA PRO A 50 -3.86 23.98 -8.06
C PRO A 50 -4.06 22.55 -8.52
N ALA A 51 -2.96 21.88 -8.90
CA ALA A 51 -3.00 20.51 -9.34
C ALA A 51 -3.73 19.67 -8.28
N LYS A 52 -4.70 18.89 -8.72
CA LYS A 52 -5.49 18.01 -7.83
C LYS A 52 -4.53 17.06 -7.12
N VAL A 53 -4.61 17.00 -5.79
CA VAL A 53 -3.69 16.18 -4.99
C VAL A 53 -3.98 14.70 -5.15
N ARG A 54 -5.25 14.30 -5.24
CA ARG A 54 -5.71 12.92 -5.28
C ARG A 54 -6.47 12.60 -6.55
N SER A 55 -6.13 11.49 -7.22
CA SER A 55 -6.84 10.96 -8.37
C SER A 55 -7.38 9.55 -8.10
N PHE A 56 -8.42 9.18 -8.85
CA PHE A 56 -9.10 7.90 -8.71
C PHE A 56 -9.20 7.20 -10.06
N HIS A 57 -8.84 5.95 -10.07
CA HIS A 57 -8.74 5.09 -11.23
C HIS A 57 -9.51 3.79 -11.00
N VAL A 58 -9.91 3.12 -12.07
CA VAL A 58 -10.48 1.77 -12.01
C VAL A 58 -9.91 0.91 -13.13
N CYS A 59 -9.71 -0.38 -12.85
CA CYS A 59 -9.34 -1.36 -13.87
C CYS A 59 -10.62 -2.00 -14.44
N LEU A 60 -10.78 -2.00 -15.75
CA LEU A 60 -11.90 -2.64 -16.46
C LEU A 60 -11.41 -3.35 -17.72
N SER A 61 -12.05 -4.45 -18.08
CA SER A 61 -11.80 -5.05 -19.39
C SER A 61 -12.37 -4.19 -20.51
N PRO A 62 -11.74 -4.17 -21.70
CA PRO A 62 -12.30 -3.51 -22.88
C PRO A 62 -13.70 -3.99 -23.25
N ALA A 63 -14.00 -5.28 -23.01
CA ALA A 63 -15.31 -5.86 -23.26
C ALA A 63 -16.40 -5.25 -22.36
N ILE A 64 -16.10 -5.02 -21.07
CA ILE A 64 -17.03 -4.37 -20.14
C ILE A 64 -17.29 -2.93 -20.57
N VAL A 65 -16.25 -2.19 -20.96
CA VAL A 65 -16.40 -0.80 -21.44
C VAL A 65 -17.33 -0.73 -22.66
N GLU A 66 -17.28 -1.73 -23.55
CA GLU A 66 -18.15 -1.82 -24.73
C GLU A 66 -19.58 -2.24 -24.41
N SER A 67 -19.76 -3.18 -23.46
CA SER A 67 -21.04 -3.82 -23.19
C SER A 67 -21.86 -3.17 -22.08
N ASP A 68 -21.23 -2.37 -21.18
CA ASP A 68 -21.86 -1.80 -20.00
C ASP A 68 -21.61 -0.27 -19.87
N PRO A 69 -22.22 0.54 -20.75
CA PRO A 69 -22.06 2.01 -20.67
C PRO A 69 -22.65 2.62 -19.39
N GLU A 70 -23.60 1.95 -18.73
CA GLU A 70 -24.15 2.39 -17.45
C GLU A 70 -23.11 2.31 -16.34
N LEU A 71 -22.31 1.23 -16.28
CA LEU A 71 -21.19 1.11 -15.34
C LEU A 71 -20.16 2.21 -15.58
N VAL A 72 -19.81 2.50 -16.83
CA VAL A 72 -18.88 3.58 -17.19
C VAL A 72 -19.39 4.90 -16.64
N GLU A 73 -20.68 5.19 -16.77
CA GLU A 73 -21.29 6.41 -16.23
C GLU A 73 -21.31 6.43 -14.69
N ILE A 74 -21.59 5.28 -14.04
CA ILE A 74 -21.56 5.15 -12.58
C ILE A 74 -20.16 5.49 -12.04
N VAL A 75 -19.10 4.89 -12.58
CA VAL A 75 -17.72 5.12 -12.11
C VAL A 75 -17.27 6.55 -12.37
N ARG A 76 -17.62 7.12 -13.53
CA ARG A 76 -17.37 8.53 -13.85
C ARG A 76 -18.05 9.47 -12.86
N SER A 77 -19.34 9.25 -12.60
CA SER A 77 -20.13 10.06 -11.67
C SER A 77 -19.68 9.93 -10.22
N ALA A 78 -19.07 8.80 -9.84
CA ALA A 78 -18.44 8.61 -8.55
C ALA A 78 -17.16 9.45 -8.38
N GLY A 79 -16.52 9.88 -9.47
CA GLY A 79 -15.32 10.70 -9.46
C GLY A 79 -14.05 9.98 -9.93
N VAL A 80 -14.19 8.82 -10.58
CA VAL A 80 -13.09 8.17 -11.32
C VAL A 80 -12.71 9.04 -12.51
N GLU A 81 -11.43 9.14 -12.81
CA GLU A 81 -10.86 9.97 -13.88
C GLU A 81 -10.22 9.14 -14.98
N THR A 82 -9.69 7.97 -14.62
CA THR A 82 -8.92 7.11 -15.53
C THR A 82 -9.40 5.67 -15.42
N VAL A 83 -9.56 5.03 -16.57
CA VAL A 83 -9.82 3.59 -16.68
C VAL A 83 -8.56 2.89 -17.20
N TRP A 84 -8.11 1.87 -16.48
CA TRP A 84 -7.00 1.03 -16.87
C TRP A 84 -7.53 -0.18 -17.62
N LEU A 85 -7.18 -0.29 -18.90
CA LEU A 85 -7.66 -1.34 -19.79
C LEU A 85 -6.68 -2.51 -19.80
N ALA A 86 -7.23 -3.72 -19.72
CA ALA A 86 -6.47 -4.95 -19.86
C ALA A 86 -5.85 -5.04 -21.27
N GLY A 87 -4.54 -5.25 -21.34
CA GLY A 87 -3.79 -5.35 -22.59
C GLY A 87 -3.30 -6.77 -22.87
N PHE A 88 -1.99 -6.97 -22.81
CA PHE A 88 -1.32 -8.26 -23.03
C PHE A 88 -1.15 -9.02 -21.70
N PHE A 89 -1.43 -10.32 -21.69
CA PHE A 89 -1.32 -11.16 -20.51
C PHE A 89 -0.47 -12.40 -20.84
N TYR A 90 0.72 -12.45 -20.29
CA TYR A 90 1.66 -13.58 -20.30
C TYR A 90 1.54 -14.51 -21.54
N GLY A 91 1.77 -13.96 -22.71
CA GLY A 91 1.73 -14.71 -23.97
C GLY A 91 0.39 -14.64 -24.71
N TYR A 92 -0.65 -14.02 -24.12
CA TYR A 92 -1.95 -13.88 -24.76
C TYR A 92 -2.32 -12.43 -25.00
N GLN A 93 -3.07 -12.19 -26.06
CA GLN A 93 -3.69 -10.90 -26.35
C GLN A 93 -5.21 -11.06 -26.35
N PRO A 94 -5.86 -11.03 -25.17
CA PRO A 94 -7.27 -11.32 -25.04
C PRO A 94 -8.16 -10.29 -25.75
N PHE A 95 -7.66 -9.06 -25.88
CA PHE A 95 -8.38 -7.96 -26.51
C PHE A 95 -7.58 -7.42 -27.69
N PRO A 96 -8.06 -7.58 -28.92
CA PRO A 96 -7.39 -7.05 -30.10
C PRO A 96 -7.20 -5.54 -30.04
N ALA A 97 -6.13 -5.00 -30.66
CA ALA A 97 -5.84 -3.56 -30.69
C ALA A 97 -7.02 -2.70 -31.18
N ALA A 98 -7.81 -3.24 -32.11
CA ALA A 98 -9.04 -2.58 -32.58
C ALA A 98 -10.08 -2.41 -31.46
N GLN A 99 -10.22 -3.39 -30.59
CA GLN A 99 -11.14 -3.35 -29.43
C GLN A 99 -10.64 -2.35 -28.38
N LEU A 100 -9.35 -2.38 -28.04
CA LEU A 100 -8.74 -1.39 -27.17
C LEU A 100 -8.98 0.05 -27.67
N ARG A 101 -8.83 0.27 -28.97
CA ARG A 101 -9.09 1.58 -29.60
C ARG A 101 -10.56 2.00 -29.52
N ARG A 102 -11.52 1.07 -29.66
CA ARG A 102 -12.95 1.37 -29.47
C ARG A 102 -13.25 1.72 -28.02
N ALA A 103 -12.73 0.94 -27.06
CA ALA A 103 -12.88 1.22 -25.63
C ALA A 103 -12.31 2.60 -25.26
N GLN A 104 -11.11 2.95 -25.72
CA GLN A 104 -10.54 4.30 -25.53
C GLN A 104 -11.48 5.41 -26.04
N LYS A 105 -12.05 5.24 -27.25
CA LYS A 105 -12.96 6.24 -27.80
C LYS A 105 -14.25 6.37 -26.99
N LEU A 106 -14.78 5.26 -26.45
CA LEU A 106 -15.96 5.30 -25.57
C LEU A 106 -15.65 6.03 -24.27
N LEU A 107 -14.53 5.71 -23.63
CA LEU A 107 -14.07 6.37 -22.41
C LEU A 107 -13.83 7.88 -22.64
N ALA A 108 -13.16 8.26 -23.72
CA ALA A 108 -12.93 9.65 -24.07
C ALA A 108 -14.24 10.43 -24.28
N ARG A 109 -15.26 9.82 -24.90
CA ARG A 109 -16.60 10.42 -25.03
C ARG A 109 -17.30 10.59 -23.68
N ALA A 110 -17.03 9.70 -22.73
CA ALA A 110 -17.51 9.81 -21.36
C ALA A 110 -16.68 10.79 -20.50
N GLY A 111 -15.60 11.39 -21.05
CA GLY A 111 -14.70 12.28 -20.32
C GLY A 111 -13.74 11.57 -19.38
N LEU A 112 -13.44 10.31 -19.63
CA LEU A 112 -12.49 9.48 -18.89
C LEU A 112 -11.21 9.28 -19.70
N ASP A 113 -10.06 9.33 -19.03
CA ASP A 113 -8.79 8.91 -19.60
C ASP A 113 -8.68 7.37 -19.64
N ALA A 114 -7.85 6.85 -20.54
CA ALA A 114 -7.61 5.42 -20.68
C ALA A 114 -6.12 5.11 -20.66
N GLN A 115 -5.70 4.18 -19.78
CA GLN A 115 -4.34 3.69 -19.64
C GLN A 115 -4.31 2.16 -19.74
N LEU A 116 -3.12 1.56 -19.65
CA LEU A 116 -2.91 0.12 -19.89
C LEU A 116 -2.46 -0.62 -18.62
N VAL A 117 -2.97 -1.85 -18.47
CA VAL A 117 -2.46 -2.85 -17.55
C VAL A 117 -2.08 -4.09 -18.35
N THR A 118 -0.92 -4.67 -18.10
CA THR A 118 -0.45 -5.93 -18.70
C THR A 118 0.13 -6.84 -17.63
N VAL A 119 0.08 -8.16 -17.85
CA VAL A 119 0.66 -9.15 -16.96
C VAL A 119 1.79 -9.86 -17.70
N PRO A 120 3.08 -9.57 -17.36
CA PRO A 120 4.19 -10.01 -18.19
C PRO A 120 4.71 -11.41 -17.90
N LEU A 121 4.58 -11.91 -16.68
CA LEU A 121 5.27 -13.14 -16.28
C LEU A 121 4.38 -14.36 -16.16
N GLY A 122 3.11 -14.18 -16.02
CA GLY A 122 2.13 -15.16 -15.62
C GLY A 122 1.57 -14.85 -14.25
N HIS A 123 0.55 -15.57 -13.84
CA HIS A 123 -0.08 -15.41 -12.53
C HIS A 123 0.65 -16.27 -11.50
N PRO A 124 1.43 -15.72 -10.58
CA PRO A 124 2.10 -16.49 -9.55
C PRO A 124 1.09 -17.08 -8.56
N GLY A 125 1.45 -18.18 -7.91
CA GLY A 125 0.58 -18.92 -7.01
C GLY A 125 0.18 -20.28 -7.58
N ASP A 126 -0.88 -20.88 -7.09
CA ASP A 126 -1.36 -22.22 -7.50
C ASP A 126 -2.49 -22.11 -8.54
N SER A 127 -2.30 -21.27 -9.56
CA SER A 127 -3.33 -20.95 -10.56
C SER A 127 -3.21 -21.72 -11.87
N LEU A 128 -2.31 -22.70 -11.97
CA LEU A 128 -2.18 -23.54 -13.16
C LEU A 128 -3.52 -24.17 -13.55
N GLY A 129 -3.98 -23.87 -14.76
CA GLY A 129 -5.27 -24.33 -15.26
C GLY A 129 -6.51 -23.56 -14.78
N ALA A 130 -6.35 -22.62 -13.85
CA ALA A 130 -7.41 -21.69 -13.47
C ALA A 130 -7.68 -20.66 -14.59
N LYS A 131 -8.82 -19.97 -14.50
CA LYS A 131 -9.22 -18.91 -15.42
C LYS A 131 -9.73 -17.71 -14.64
N ASP A 132 -9.53 -16.53 -15.21
CA ASP A 132 -10.22 -15.31 -14.81
C ASP A 132 -11.21 -14.94 -15.93
N GLY A 133 -12.48 -15.22 -15.70
CA GLY A 133 -13.49 -15.21 -16.76
C GLY A 133 -13.16 -16.27 -17.82
N ASP A 134 -13.06 -15.85 -19.08
CA ASP A 134 -12.73 -16.73 -20.22
C ASP A 134 -11.20 -16.84 -20.47
N PHE A 135 -10.40 -16.20 -19.63
CA PHE A 135 -8.98 -16.06 -19.86
C PHE A 135 -8.16 -17.04 -19.00
N PRO A 136 -7.21 -17.80 -19.58
CA PRO A 136 -6.39 -18.73 -18.80
C PRO A 136 -5.36 -17.97 -17.94
N LEU A 137 -5.20 -18.40 -16.68
CA LEU A 137 -4.17 -17.87 -15.77
C LEU A 137 -2.83 -18.61 -15.87
N THR A 138 -2.58 -19.30 -16.98
CA THR A 138 -1.38 -20.09 -17.25
C THR A 138 -0.73 -19.61 -18.53
N PRO A 139 0.58 -19.33 -18.57
CA PRO A 139 1.29 -18.98 -19.79
C PRO A 139 1.14 -20.03 -20.87
N PRO A 140 1.34 -19.67 -22.16
CA PRO A 140 1.28 -20.63 -23.25
C PRO A 140 2.39 -21.70 -23.10
N SER A 141 2.15 -22.88 -23.68
CA SER A 141 3.03 -24.05 -23.50
C SER A 141 4.46 -23.86 -24.01
N HIS A 142 4.69 -22.90 -24.91
CA HIS A 142 6.04 -22.57 -25.39
C HIS A 142 6.84 -21.67 -24.41
N TRP A 143 6.20 -21.12 -23.37
CA TRP A 143 6.89 -20.45 -22.28
C TRP A 143 7.33 -21.48 -21.24
N ARG A 144 8.62 -21.47 -20.91
CA ARG A 144 9.18 -22.33 -19.87
C ARG A 144 8.93 -21.71 -18.50
N LEU A 145 8.19 -22.43 -17.65
CA LEU A 145 7.90 -21.98 -16.29
C LEU A 145 9.16 -22.01 -15.40
N GLY A 146 9.24 -21.08 -14.45
CA GLY A 146 10.26 -21.09 -13.41
C GLY A 146 10.18 -22.34 -12.53
N GLN A 147 11.28 -22.71 -11.90
CA GLN A 147 11.41 -23.84 -11.00
C GLN A 147 11.70 -23.38 -9.58
N ARG A 148 10.99 -23.94 -8.61
CA ARG A 148 11.17 -23.69 -7.18
C ARG A 148 12.32 -24.54 -6.62
N PRO A 149 12.80 -24.23 -5.37
CA PRO A 149 13.84 -25.02 -4.72
C PRO A 149 13.47 -26.50 -4.55
N ASP A 150 12.18 -26.83 -4.36
CA ASP A 150 11.67 -28.20 -4.24
C ASP A 150 11.54 -28.94 -5.59
N GLY A 151 12.05 -28.36 -6.67
CA GLY A 151 11.99 -28.92 -8.02
C GLY A 151 10.65 -28.72 -8.74
N LYS A 152 9.61 -28.26 -8.06
CA LYS A 152 8.31 -28.01 -8.67
C LYS A 152 8.35 -26.75 -9.53
N LYS A 153 7.50 -26.72 -10.56
CA LYS A 153 7.33 -25.51 -11.37
C LYS A 153 6.55 -24.44 -10.60
N PHE A 154 6.89 -23.18 -10.83
CA PHE A 154 6.00 -22.08 -10.46
C PHE A 154 4.69 -22.21 -11.22
N ALA A 155 3.59 -21.96 -10.52
CA ALA A 155 2.33 -21.81 -11.19
C ALA A 155 2.34 -20.52 -12.02
N GLY A 156 2.43 -20.66 -13.31
CA GLY A 156 2.20 -19.58 -14.23
C GLY A 156 3.31 -18.55 -14.44
N THR A 157 4.48 -18.66 -13.81
CA THR A 157 5.52 -17.61 -13.90
C THR A 157 6.71 -18.02 -14.75
N SER A 158 7.16 -17.16 -15.67
CA SER A 158 8.35 -17.37 -16.50
C SER A 158 9.19 -16.11 -16.73
N LEU A 159 10.52 -16.23 -16.53
CA LEU A 159 11.53 -15.27 -17.00
C LEU A 159 12.45 -15.84 -18.06
N HIS A 160 12.16 -17.02 -18.57
CA HIS A 160 12.92 -17.61 -19.68
C HIS A 160 12.48 -17.01 -21.01
N GLU A 161 13.43 -16.89 -21.95
CA GLU A 161 13.03 -16.54 -23.30
C GLU A 161 12.16 -17.67 -23.94
N PRO A 162 11.16 -17.31 -24.75
CA PRO A 162 10.95 -16.00 -25.38
C PRO A 162 10.07 -15.01 -24.57
N ALA A 163 9.74 -15.27 -23.30
CA ALA A 163 8.77 -14.47 -22.55
C ALA A 163 9.12 -12.97 -22.53
N THR A 164 10.37 -12.59 -22.24
CA THR A 164 10.78 -11.17 -22.22
C THR A 164 10.68 -10.54 -23.60
N GLN A 165 11.05 -11.25 -24.65
CA GLN A 165 10.99 -10.73 -26.03
C GLN A 165 9.54 -10.56 -26.50
N GLU A 166 8.65 -11.50 -26.17
CA GLU A 166 7.23 -11.44 -26.52
C GLU A 166 6.51 -10.32 -25.76
N ASN A 167 6.80 -10.13 -24.48
CA ASN A 167 6.29 -8.99 -23.70
C ASN A 167 6.70 -7.64 -24.33
N ALA A 168 7.98 -7.49 -24.66
CA ALA A 168 8.48 -6.30 -25.30
C ALA A 168 7.85 -6.09 -26.71
N ALA A 169 7.61 -7.16 -27.46
CA ALA A 169 6.93 -7.10 -28.76
C ALA A 169 5.46 -6.68 -28.62
N ALA A 170 4.76 -7.23 -27.62
CA ALA A 170 3.37 -6.86 -27.33
C ALA A 170 3.24 -5.37 -26.98
N LEU A 171 4.11 -4.85 -26.12
CA LEU A 171 4.10 -3.42 -25.78
C LEU A 171 4.41 -2.52 -26.99
N ARG A 172 5.32 -2.94 -27.88
CA ARG A 172 5.55 -2.22 -29.16
C ARG A 172 4.30 -2.18 -30.03
N GLN A 173 3.54 -3.29 -30.09
CA GLN A 173 2.28 -3.36 -30.86
C GLN A 173 1.18 -2.48 -30.27
N LEU A 174 1.16 -2.29 -28.95
CA LEU A 174 0.17 -1.44 -28.25
C LEU A 174 0.53 0.06 -28.30
N ARG A 175 1.80 0.41 -28.56
CA ARG A 175 2.28 1.79 -28.62
C ARG A 175 1.48 2.70 -29.57
N PRO A 176 1.09 2.28 -30.81
CA PRO A 176 0.32 3.13 -31.73
C PRO A 176 -1.08 3.49 -31.24
N LEU A 177 -1.54 2.90 -30.13
CA LEU A 177 -2.81 3.25 -29.50
C LEU A 177 -2.71 4.55 -28.69
N GLY A 178 -1.50 5.04 -28.38
CA GLY A 178 -1.30 6.33 -27.72
C GLY A 178 -1.51 6.32 -26.20
N PHE A 179 -1.45 5.16 -25.56
CA PHE A 179 -1.41 5.08 -24.11
C PHE A 179 -0.13 5.70 -23.55
N HIS A 180 -0.23 6.51 -22.51
CA HIS A 180 0.92 7.17 -21.89
C HIS A 180 1.55 6.38 -20.77
N THR A 181 0.75 5.59 -20.06
CA THR A 181 1.21 4.79 -18.92
C THR A 181 0.72 3.34 -19.06
N CYS A 182 1.57 2.40 -18.66
CA CYS A 182 1.25 0.98 -18.57
C CYS A 182 1.76 0.43 -17.25
N PHE A 183 0.94 -0.36 -16.52
CA PHE A 183 1.41 -1.14 -15.39
C PHE A 183 1.72 -2.58 -15.79
N LEU A 184 2.86 -3.07 -15.32
CA LEU A 184 3.14 -4.50 -15.22
C LEU A 184 2.49 -5.01 -13.95
N ASP A 185 1.41 -5.74 -14.12
CA ASP A 185 0.51 -6.19 -13.06
C ASP A 185 0.76 -7.65 -12.69
N ASP A 186 -0.07 -8.13 -11.81
CA ASP A 186 -0.13 -9.49 -11.30
C ASP A 186 1.19 -9.93 -10.70
N ASP A 187 1.62 -9.14 -9.72
CA ASP A 187 2.82 -9.43 -8.97
C ASP A 187 4.04 -9.69 -9.85
N PHE A 188 4.48 -8.69 -10.54
CA PHE A 188 5.74 -8.74 -11.29
C PHE A 188 6.88 -9.27 -10.42
N ARG A 189 6.86 -10.57 -10.11
CA ARG A 189 7.73 -11.25 -9.13
C ARG A 189 8.07 -12.68 -9.51
N LEU A 190 9.10 -13.23 -8.87
CA LEU A 190 9.52 -14.62 -8.99
C LEU A 190 9.35 -15.41 -7.67
N ALA A 191 8.21 -15.25 -7.01
CA ALA A 191 7.85 -16.00 -5.81
C ALA A 191 6.38 -16.43 -5.91
N ARG A 192 6.04 -17.59 -5.33
CA ARG A 192 4.67 -18.11 -5.35
C ARG A 192 3.73 -17.28 -4.49
N GLY A 193 4.19 -16.88 -3.31
CA GLY A 193 3.36 -16.22 -2.31
C GLY A 193 4.15 -15.32 -1.36
N PRO A 194 3.44 -14.66 -0.43
CA PRO A 194 4.06 -13.80 0.56
C PRO A 194 5.10 -14.53 1.38
N GLY A 195 6.22 -13.89 1.63
CA GLY A 195 7.27 -14.44 2.46
C GLY A 195 8.09 -15.55 1.83
N GLU A 196 7.82 -16.01 0.62
CA GLU A 196 8.65 -17.01 -0.07
C GLU A 196 9.93 -16.36 -0.60
N ILE A 197 11.06 -17.07 -0.46
CA ILE A 197 12.32 -16.70 -1.13
C ILE A 197 12.25 -17.24 -2.54
N GLY A 198 12.21 -16.34 -3.51
CA GLY A 198 11.97 -16.64 -4.90
C GLY A 198 13.23 -16.80 -5.73
N GLY A 199 13.03 -16.74 -7.04
CA GLY A 199 14.01 -17.01 -8.09
C GLY A 199 13.72 -18.32 -8.79
N CYS A 200 14.32 -18.53 -9.96
CA CYS A 200 14.17 -19.75 -10.73
C CYS A 200 15.35 -20.70 -10.46
N PHE A 201 15.12 -21.80 -9.75
CA PHE A 201 16.11 -22.79 -9.36
C PHE A 201 16.38 -23.86 -10.44
N CYS A 202 16.15 -23.56 -11.71
CA CYS A 202 16.46 -24.49 -12.80
C CYS A 202 17.97 -24.57 -13.08
N ALA A 203 18.39 -25.62 -13.80
CA ALA A 203 19.80 -25.87 -14.10
C ALA A 203 20.49 -24.70 -14.85
N GLU A 204 19.77 -24.00 -15.72
CA GLU A 204 20.31 -22.84 -16.46
C GLU A 204 20.59 -21.67 -15.51
N HIS A 205 19.59 -21.22 -14.71
CA HIS A 205 19.78 -20.13 -13.76
C HIS A 205 20.79 -20.49 -12.65
N ARG A 206 20.88 -21.76 -12.25
CA ARG A 206 21.96 -22.24 -11.38
C ARG A 206 23.34 -21.97 -11.99
N THR A 207 23.53 -22.37 -13.25
CA THR A 207 24.80 -22.19 -13.97
C THR A 207 25.14 -20.72 -14.10
N ASP A 208 24.18 -19.91 -14.55
CA ASP A 208 24.34 -18.47 -14.75
C ASP A 208 24.68 -17.76 -13.44
N PHE A 209 23.96 -18.06 -12.36
CA PHE A 209 24.20 -17.48 -11.04
C PHE A 209 25.62 -17.79 -10.54
N LEU A 210 25.99 -19.06 -10.52
CA LEU A 210 27.31 -19.49 -10.01
C LEU A 210 28.45 -18.87 -10.82
N HIS A 211 28.29 -18.82 -12.15
CA HIS A 211 29.26 -18.20 -13.04
C HIS A 211 29.38 -16.68 -12.80
N GLN A 212 28.24 -15.96 -12.80
CA GLN A 212 28.23 -14.51 -12.63
C GLN A 212 28.69 -14.06 -11.25
N SER A 213 28.39 -14.84 -10.21
CA SER A 213 28.74 -14.52 -8.83
C SER A 213 30.11 -15.03 -8.41
N GLY A 214 30.79 -15.81 -9.26
CA GLY A 214 32.12 -16.38 -8.96
C GLY A 214 32.15 -17.46 -7.88
N PHE A 215 30.99 -18.07 -7.57
CA PHE A 215 30.90 -19.16 -6.62
C PHE A 215 31.23 -20.52 -7.28
N ALA A 216 31.84 -21.40 -6.52
CA ALA A 216 32.11 -22.78 -6.97
C ALA A 216 30.78 -23.56 -7.11
N SER A 217 30.76 -24.53 -8.05
CA SER A 217 29.56 -25.31 -8.37
C SER A 217 28.95 -26.09 -7.20
N ASN A 218 29.76 -26.49 -6.25
CA ASN A 218 29.34 -27.22 -5.03
C ASN A 218 28.62 -26.31 -4.00
N ARG A 219 28.61 -24.99 -4.19
CA ARG A 219 27.89 -24.05 -3.30
C ARG A 219 26.38 -24.03 -3.53
N TRP A 220 25.88 -24.71 -4.56
CA TRP A 220 24.45 -24.72 -4.84
C TRP A 220 23.61 -25.38 -3.75
N ASP A 221 24.08 -26.54 -3.26
CA ASP A 221 23.37 -27.27 -2.19
C ASP A 221 23.35 -26.45 -0.88
N GLU A 222 24.39 -25.65 -0.65
CA GLU A 222 24.42 -24.68 0.46
C GLU A 222 23.38 -23.57 0.29
N LEU A 223 23.22 -23.05 -0.93
CA LEU A 223 22.18 -22.07 -1.22
C LEU A 223 20.78 -22.63 -0.93
N GLU A 224 20.49 -23.84 -1.40
CA GLU A 224 19.20 -24.50 -1.14
C GLU A 224 18.96 -24.71 0.37
N ALA A 225 20.00 -25.07 1.12
CA ALA A 225 19.92 -25.16 2.57
C ALA A 225 19.70 -23.81 3.25
N ASP A 226 20.32 -22.73 2.77
CA ASP A 226 20.12 -21.37 3.28
C ASP A 226 18.69 -20.88 3.02
N VAL A 227 18.15 -21.15 1.83
CA VAL A 227 16.75 -20.85 1.48
C VAL A 227 15.78 -21.59 2.40
N ALA A 228 15.98 -22.90 2.59
CA ALA A 228 15.14 -23.72 3.45
C ALA A 228 15.19 -23.26 4.92
N ALA A 229 16.38 -22.92 5.42
CA ALA A 229 16.60 -22.44 6.78
C ALA A 229 16.30 -20.93 6.97
N ARG A 230 16.01 -20.19 5.88
CA ARG A 230 15.83 -18.74 5.86
C ARG A 230 17.01 -18.02 6.54
N ARG A 231 18.23 -18.42 6.20
CA ARG A 231 19.46 -17.90 6.76
C ARG A 231 20.11 -16.90 5.81
N LEU A 232 20.25 -15.65 6.25
CA LEU A 232 20.85 -14.59 5.44
C LEU A 232 22.38 -14.74 5.43
N THR A 233 22.88 -15.42 4.40
CA THR A 233 24.30 -15.56 4.12
C THR A 233 24.74 -14.67 2.96
N PRO A 234 26.03 -14.45 2.74
CA PRO A 234 26.51 -13.77 1.53
C PRO A 234 26.06 -14.47 0.24
N LEU A 235 25.95 -15.80 0.26
CA LEU A 235 25.50 -16.60 -0.87
C LEU A 235 24.01 -16.34 -1.19
N LEU A 236 23.14 -16.38 -0.17
CA LEU A 236 21.71 -16.08 -0.35
C LEU A 236 21.47 -14.62 -0.75
N ARG A 237 22.26 -13.69 -0.21
CA ARG A 237 22.19 -12.26 -0.62
C ARG A 237 22.55 -12.11 -2.10
N ALA A 238 23.60 -12.80 -2.56
CA ALA A 238 23.98 -12.78 -3.97
C ALA A 238 22.88 -13.37 -4.86
N TRP A 239 22.24 -14.47 -4.44
CA TRP A 239 21.08 -15.06 -5.13
C TRP A 239 19.90 -14.09 -5.25
N SER A 240 19.54 -13.42 -4.16
CA SER A 240 18.48 -12.42 -4.18
C SER A 240 18.78 -11.25 -5.13
N ASN A 241 20.03 -10.79 -5.15
CA ASN A 241 20.48 -9.77 -6.10
C ASN A 241 20.40 -10.24 -7.55
N PHE A 242 20.86 -11.47 -7.84
CA PHE A 242 20.76 -12.08 -9.16
C PHE A 242 19.31 -12.15 -9.64
N THR A 243 18.39 -12.60 -8.78
CA THR A 243 16.95 -12.65 -9.07
C THR A 243 16.37 -11.25 -9.34
N CYS A 244 16.77 -10.26 -8.54
CA CYS A 244 16.37 -8.86 -8.76
C CYS A 244 16.87 -8.34 -10.11
N ASP A 245 18.11 -8.66 -10.50
CA ASP A 245 18.67 -8.23 -11.77
C ASP A 245 17.93 -8.85 -12.96
N GLN A 246 17.48 -10.09 -12.86
CA GLN A 246 16.64 -10.75 -13.88
C GLN A 246 15.33 -9.96 -14.11
N LEU A 247 14.58 -9.66 -13.04
CA LEU A 247 13.35 -8.88 -13.14
C LEU A 247 13.59 -7.45 -13.63
N THR A 248 14.60 -6.77 -13.11
CA THR A 248 14.95 -5.41 -13.53
C THR A 248 15.33 -5.36 -15.01
N ASN A 249 16.03 -6.38 -15.52
CA ASN A 249 16.36 -6.47 -16.94
C ASN A 249 15.13 -6.68 -17.82
N SER A 250 14.20 -7.54 -17.40
CA SER A 250 12.91 -7.73 -18.08
C SER A 250 12.09 -6.42 -18.08
N PHE A 251 12.01 -5.72 -16.95
CA PHE A 251 11.36 -4.41 -16.86
C PHE A 251 11.99 -3.41 -17.85
N ARG A 252 13.32 -3.28 -17.86
CA ARG A 252 14.03 -2.35 -18.74
C ARG A 252 13.80 -2.65 -20.22
N ALA A 253 13.74 -3.92 -20.60
CA ALA A 253 13.44 -4.34 -21.97
C ALA A 253 12.03 -3.89 -22.39
N GLN A 254 11.06 -4.09 -21.52
CA GLN A 254 9.66 -3.69 -21.72
C GLN A 254 9.51 -2.16 -21.73
N HIS A 255 10.16 -1.44 -20.81
CA HIS A 255 10.15 0.03 -20.77
C HIS A 255 10.68 0.64 -22.07
N ARG A 256 11.82 0.13 -22.59
CA ARG A 256 12.34 0.57 -23.89
C ARG A 256 11.37 0.30 -25.04
N ALA A 257 10.54 -0.74 -24.93
CA ALA A 257 9.57 -1.08 -25.97
C ALA A 257 8.32 -0.20 -25.94
N PHE A 258 7.86 0.18 -24.75
CA PHE A 258 6.63 0.95 -24.55
C PHE A 258 6.79 2.42 -24.93
N HIS A 259 7.92 3.05 -24.62
CA HIS A 259 8.19 4.49 -24.84
C HIS A 259 7.22 5.45 -24.09
N GLY A 260 6.68 5.01 -22.97
CA GLY A 260 5.86 5.79 -22.04
C GLY A 260 6.24 5.45 -20.62
N ASP A 261 5.46 5.89 -19.65
CA ASP A 261 5.66 5.56 -18.26
C ASP A 261 5.28 4.09 -18.03
N LEU A 262 6.27 3.25 -17.75
CA LEU A 262 6.04 1.88 -17.36
C LEU A 262 6.11 1.76 -15.84
N GLY A 263 5.03 1.32 -15.23
CA GLY A 263 4.92 1.10 -13.80
C GLY A 263 4.99 -0.37 -13.42
N ILE A 264 5.20 -0.65 -12.13
CA ILE A 264 5.14 -1.99 -11.57
C ILE A 264 4.08 -2.07 -10.47
N MET A 265 3.57 -3.28 -10.26
CA MET A 265 2.84 -3.65 -9.07
C MET A 265 3.76 -4.39 -8.12
N VAL A 266 3.66 -4.09 -6.84
CA VAL A 266 4.37 -4.80 -5.78
C VAL A 266 3.36 -5.31 -4.78
N MET A 267 3.13 -6.61 -4.78
CA MET A 267 2.44 -7.24 -3.67
C MET A 267 3.44 -7.55 -2.56
N TYR A 268 2.93 -7.54 -1.34
CA TYR A 268 3.67 -7.95 -0.15
C TYR A 268 4.87 -7.06 0.23
N LEU A 269 5.35 -7.27 1.44
CA LEU A 269 6.43 -6.49 2.04
C LEU A 269 7.83 -7.00 1.68
N GLY A 270 7.93 -8.25 1.24
CA GLY A 270 9.20 -8.89 0.99
C GLY A 270 9.63 -8.84 -0.47
N ALA A 271 9.67 -7.67 -1.07
CA ALA A 271 9.89 -7.53 -2.49
C ALA A 271 11.23 -8.08 -2.99
N GLU A 272 12.37 -7.80 -2.33
CA GLU A 272 13.69 -8.26 -2.78
C GLU A 272 13.81 -9.77 -2.83
N LYS A 273 13.28 -10.49 -1.84
CA LYS A 273 13.30 -11.97 -1.87
C LYS A 273 12.44 -12.56 -3.00
N ALA A 274 11.52 -11.77 -3.54
CA ALA A 274 10.72 -12.14 -4.70
C ALA A 274 11.27 -11.61 -6.04
N GLY A 275 12.44 -10.99 -6.03
CA GLY A 275 13.11 -10.43 -7.20
C GLY A 275 12.81 -8.96 -7.47
N ILE A 276 12.10 -8.26 -6.60
CA ILE A 276 11.80 -6.83 -6.78
C ILE A 276 12.68 -6.01 -5.85
N ARG A 277 13.78 -5.48 -6.36
CA ARG A 277 14.60 -4.51 -5.64
C ARG A 277 13.99 -3.12 -5.80
N LEU A 278 13.25 -2.67 -4.80
CA LEU A 278 12.43 -1.46 -4.84
C LEU A 278 13.19 -0.21 -5.32
N LYS A 279 14.49 -0.12 -5.04
CA LYS A 279 15.35 0.98 -5.48
C LYS A 279 15.51 1.10 -6.99
N ASP A 280 15.35 0.01 -7.72
CA ASP A 280 15.52 -0.04 -9.19
C ASP A 280 14.33 0.62 -9.92
N TYR A 281 13.22 0.85 -9.23
CA TYR A 281 11.95 1.33 -9.78
C TYR A 281 11.54 2.71 -9.26
N ARG A 282 12.45 3.47 -8.64
CA ARG A 282 12.15 4.77 -8.00
C ARG A 282 11.46 5.79 -8.90
N ASP A 283 11.83 5.78 -10.18
CA ASP A 283 11.32 6.73 -11.17
C ASP A 283 10.08 6.23 -11.90
N ALA A 284 9.71 4.98 -11.67
CA ALA A 284 8.53 4.36 -12.26
C ALA A 284 7.26 4.65 -11.44
N PRO A 285 6.08 4.70 -12.05
CA PRO A 285 4.82 4.55 -11.34
C PRO A 285 4.79 3.23 -10.56
N PHE A 286 4.24 3.26 -9.36
CA PHE A 286 4.38 2.16 -8.43
C PHE A 286 3.05 1.87 -7.73
N ARG A 287 2.46 0.71 -8.01
CA ARG A 287 1.29 0.23 -7.28
C ARG A 287 1.79 -0.49 -6.03
N ILE A 288 1.54 0.14 -4.87
CA ILE A 288 1.95 -0.40 -3.59
C ILE A 288 1.06 -1.55 -3.16
N GLY A 289 1.69 -2.61 -2.66
CA GLY A 289 1.02 -3.84 -2.29
C GLY A 289 0.03 -3.66 -1.16
N GLU A 290 -1.22 -3.99 -1.42
CA GLU A 290 -2.25 -4.24 -0.44
C GLU A 290 -2.39 -5.76 -0.28
N LEU A 291 -2.75 -6.23 0.92
CA LEU A 291 -2.68 -7.65 1.26
C LEU A 291 -4.06 -8.25 1.55
N MET A 292 -5.05 -7.40 1.85
CA MET A 292 -6.34 -7.81 2.40
C MET A 292 -7.44 -7.56 1.37
N PHE A 293 -7.88 -8.63 0.69
CA PHE A 293 -8.79 -8.53 -0.45
C PHE A 293 -10.25 -8.85 -0.11
N ASP A 294 -10.52 -9.26 1.12
CA ASP A 294 -11.86 -9.60 1.60
C ASP A 294 -12.11 -9.08 3.03
N ASP A 295 -13.37 -9.08 3.44
CA ASP A 295 -13.77 -8.61 4.77
C ASP A 295 -13.16 -9.46 5.89
N ARG A 296 -12.94 -10.75 5.68
CA ARG A 296 -12.35 -11.63 6.68
C ARG A 296 -10.92 -11.21 7.04
N SER A 297 -10.16 -10.82 6.03
CA SER A 297 -8.76 -10.41 6.20
C SER A 297 -8.63 -8.93 6.60
N PHE A 298 -9.44 -8.04 6.04
CA PHE A 298 -9.34 -6.59 6.26
C PHE A 298 -10.09 -6.09 7.51
N ALA A 299 -11.29 -6.62 7.82
CA ALA A 299 -12.11 -6.11 8.92
C ALA A 299 -11.46 -6.16 10.32
N PRO A 300 -10.62 -7.15 10.68
CA PRO A 300 -9.85 -7.11 11.92
C PRO A 300 -8.93 -5.88 12.00
N VAL A 301 -8.70 -5.36 13.20
CA VAL A 301 -7.77 -4.24 13.42
C VAL A 301 -6.38 -4.55 12.86
N LYS A 302 -5.91 -5.80 13.05
CA LYS A 302 -4.61 -6.27 12.53
C LYS A 302 -4.53 -6.18 11.00
N GLY A 303 -5.59 -6.56 10.27
CA GLY A 303 -5.63 -6.45 8.81
C GLY A 303 -5.46 -5.00 8.33
N LYS A 304 -6.16 -4.07 8.97
CA LYS A 304 -6.04 -2.62 8.67
C LYS A 304 -4.65 -2.08 8.97
N THR A 305 -4.04 -2.51 10.09
CA THR A 305 -2.68 -2.07 10.44
C THR A 305 -1.61 -2.70 9.57
N ASP A 306 -1.79 -3.94 9.10
CA ASP A 306 -0.88 -4.58 8.15
C ASP A 306 -0.86 -3.84 6.81
N GLU A 307 -2.03 -3.48 6.28
CA GLU A 307 -2.09 -2.69 5.04
C GLU A 307 -1.56 -1.26 5.23
N LEU A 308 -1.87 -0.60 6.33
CA LEU A 308 -1.31 0.73 6.63
C LEU A 308 0.22 0.65 6.72
N PHE A 309 0.76 -0.37 7.36
CA PHE A 309 2.20 -0.59 7.42
C PHE A 309 2.80 -0.79 6.02
N SER A 310 2.18 -1.63 5.19
CA SER A 310 2.61 -1.88 3.81
C SER A 310 2.65 -0.57 2.99
N ALA A 311 1.59 0.23 3.07
CA ALA A 311 1.52 1.51 2.37
C ALA A 311 2.61 2.49 2.83
N LEU A 312 2.83 2.62 4.14
CA LEU A 312 3.87 3.46 4.73
C LEU A 312 5.29 3.01 4.33
N PHE A 313 5.51 1.69 4.28
CA PHE A 313 6.79 1.13 3.88
C PHE A 313 7.10 1.40 2.41
N HIS A 314 6.22 0.99 1.50
CA HIS A 314 6.44 1.13 0.05
C HIS A 314 6.52 2.58 -0.39
N ARG A 315 5.72 3.47 0.24
CA ARG A 315 5.72 4.89 -0.05
C ARG A 315 7.08 5.57 0.14
N ARG A 316 8.02 4.92 0.82
CA ARG A 316 9.40 5.40 1.00
C ARG A 316 10.23 5.32 -0.28
N PHE A 317 9.89 4.42 -1.19
CA PHE A 317 10.64 4.12 -2.41
C PHE A 317 10.07 4.81 -3.66
N VAL A 318 8.92 5.46 -3.56
CA VAL A 318 8.25 6.10 -4.68
C VAL A 318 7.81 7.52 -4.34
N ARG A 319 7.80 8.41 -5.34
CA ARG A 319 7.27 9.76 -5.16
C ARG A 319 5.74 9.73 -4.98
N PRO A 320 5.15 10.70 -4.25
CA PRO A 320 3.71 10.69 -3.96
C PRO A 320 2.83 10.66 -5.21
N ASP A 321 3.21 11.41 -6.23
CA ASP A 321 2.52 11.54 -7.50
C ASP A 321 2.63 10.30 -8.39
N HIS A 322 3.64 9.46 -8.17
CA HIS A 322 3.83 8.16 -8.82
C HIS A 322 3.33 6.98 -7.96
N ALA A 323 2.92 7.23 -6.72
CA ALA A 323 2.40 6.19 -5.84
C ALA A 323 0.93 5.93 -6.12
N PHE A 324 0.60 4.67 -6.40
CA PHE A 324 -0.76 4.16 -6.57
C PHE A 324 -1.08 3.19 -5.46
N SER A 325 -2.28 3.27 -4.89
CA SER A 325 -2.80 2.20 -4.05
C SER A 325 -3.44 1.14 -4.93
N GLU A 326 -3.38 -0.08 -4.46
CA GLU A 326 -4.14 -1.18 -5.02
C GLU A 326 -5.37 -1.45 -4.18
N SER A 327 -6.42 -0.63 -4.34
CA SER A 327 -7.67 -0.80 -3.59
C SER A 327 -8.48 -1.96 -4.18
N THR A 328 -8.00 -3.17 -3.91
CA THR A 328 -8.46 -4.43 -4.52
C THR A 328 -9.44 -5.17 -3.61
N ALA A 329 -10.46 -5.77 -4.22
CA ALA A 329 -11.29 -6.82 -3.64
C ALA A 329 -11.21 -8.07 -4.51
N TYR A 330 -11.06 -9.25 -3.90
CA TYR A 330 -11.09 -10.49 -4.66
C TYR A 330 -11.68 -11.65 -3.85
N PRO A 331 -12.73 -12.29 -4.36
CA PRO A 331 -13.61 -11.87 -5.46
C PRO A 331 -14.24 -10.48 -5.25
N ALA A 332 -14.76 -9.86 -6.29
CA ALA A 332 -15.22 -8.47 -6.33
C ALA A 332 -16.26 -8.08 -5.25
N ASP A 333 -17.05 -9.05 -4.78
CA ASP A 333 -18.11 -8.90 -3.78
C ASP A 333 -17.67 -9.26 -2.35
N LYS A 334 -16.43 -9.72 -2.13
CA LYS A 334 -15.97 -10.22 -0.82
C LYS A 334 -15.41 -9.15 0.10
N LEU A 335 -15.08 -7.98 -0.42
CA LEU A 335 -14.76 -6.80 0.39
C LEU A 335 -15.92 -5.83 0.35
N SER A 336 -16.53 -5.57 1.49
CA SER A 336 -17.67 -4.65 1.60
C SER A 336 -17.30 -3.24 1.16
N ALA A 337 -18.28 -2.49 0.65
CA ALA A 337 -18.08 -1.10 0.23
C ALA A 337 -17.52 -0.21 1.36
N ALA A 338 -17.90 -0.48 2.62
CA ALA A 338 -17.41 0.25 3.79
C ALA A 338 -15.92 -0.02 4.04
N ASN A 339 -15.48 -1.28 3.95
CA ASN A 339 -14.09 -1.66 4.09
C ASN A 339 -13.24 -1.18 2.90
N LEU A 340 -13.78 -1.25 1.69
CA LEU A 340 -13.12 -0.69 0.51
C LEU A 340 -12.95 0.83 0.62
N ALA A 341 -13.95 1.54 1.16
CA ALA A 341 -13.84 2.97 1.47
C ALA A 341 -12.78 3.25 2.57
N ALA A 342 -12.65 2.37 3.56
CA ALA A 342 -11.63 2.50 4.60
C ALA A 342 -10.20 2.35 4.06
N LYS A 343 -9.97 1.58 2.99
CA LYS A 343 -8.66 1.53 2.30
C LYS A 343 -8.23 2.89 1.75
N LEU A 344 -9.18 3.75 1.38
CA LEU A 344 -8.85 5.13 0.95
C LEU A 344 -8.18 5.95 2.06
N THR A 345 -8.52 5.67 3.32
CA THR A 345 -7.87 6.29 4.47
C THR A 345 -6.41 5.90 4.59
N ILE A 346 -6.08 4.63 4.36
CA ILE A 346 -4.70 4.13 4.34
C ILE A 346 -3.86 4.92 3.33
N SER A 347 -4.37 5.08 2.11
CA SER A 347 -3.71 5.87 1.07
C SER A 347 -3.54 7.33 1.48
N THR A 348 -4.53 7.93 2.16
CA THR A 348 -4.42 9.30 2.69
C THR A 348 -3.32 9.38 3.74
N LEU A 349 -3.32 8.51 4.75
CA LEU A 349 -2.33 8.52 5.83
C LEU A 349 -0.90 8.30 5.33
N ALA A 350 -0.72 7.55 4.25
CA ALA A 350 0.58 7.28 3.65
C ALA A 350 1.00 8.29 2.55
N ASP A 351 0.21 9.31 2.22
CA ASP A 351 0.42 10.24 1.07
C ASP A 351 0.56 9.49 -0.27
N VAL A 352 -0.31 8.51 -0.51
CA VAL A 352 -0.47 7.80 -1.79
C VAL A 352 -1.55 8.51 -2.58
N ARG A 353 -1.17 9.16 -3.68
CA ARG A 353 -2.05 10.15 -4.35
C ARG A 353 -2.96 9.56 -5.41
N ASN A 354 -2.67 8.37 -5.88
CA ASN A 354 -3.48 7.73 -6.91
C ASN A 354 -4.11 6.47 -6.31
N THR A 355 -5.42 6.34 -6.41
CA THR A 355 -6.14 5.12 -6.01
C THR A 355 -6.57 4.35 -7.24
N MET A 356 -6.17 3.09 -7.35
CA MET A 356 -6.64 2.19 -8.38
C MET A 356 -7.56 1.13 -7.78
N PHE A 357 -8.84 1.18 -8.14
CA PHE A 357 -9.82 0.17 -7.79
C PHE A 357 -9.71 -1.00 -8.76
N MET A 358 -9.58 -2.21 -8.23
CA MET A 358 -9.40 -3.41 -9.04
C MET A 358 -10.05 -4.65 -8.42
N SER A 359 -10.53 -5.55 -9.27
CA SER A 359 -10.94 -6.91 -8.91
C SER A 359 -10.73 -7.83 -10.11
N GLY A 360 -9.46 -8.03 -10.49
CA GLY A 360 -9.14 -8.68 -11.75
C GLY A 360 -9.85 -7.99 -12.92
N LEU A 361 -10.56 -8.75 -13.75
CA LEU A 361 -11.38 -8.21 -14.86
C LEU A 361 -12.85 -8.06 -14.48
N THR A 362 -13.26 -8.44 -13.28
CA THR A 362 -14.65 -8.35 -12.79
C THR A 362 -14.88 -6.98 -12.13
N PRO A 363 -15.89 -6.21 -12.54
CA PRO A 363 -16.19 -4.94 -11.90
C PRO A 363 -16.75 -5.13 -10.49
N PHE A 364 -16.56 -4.13 -9.63
CA PHE A 364 -17.23 -4.09 -8.34
C PHE A 364 -18.75 -4.01 -8.48
N PRO A 365 -19.51 -4.52 -7.49
CA PRO A 365 -20.96 -4.31 -7.44
C PRO A 365 -21.30 -2.82 -7.57
N ARG A 366 -22.32 -2.50 -8.36
CA ARG A 366 -22.70 -1.09 -8.64
C ARG A 366 -23.03 -0.30 -7.37
N ASP A 367 -23.63 -0.97 -6.38
CA ASP A 367 -23.97 -0.34 -5.11
C ASP A 367 -22.75 0.11 -4.30
N HIS A 368 -21.58 -0.48 -4.52
CA HIS A 368 -20.33 -0.05 -3.87
C HIS A 368 -20.02 1.42 -4.19
N TRP A 369 -20.29 1.87 -5.41
CA TRP A 369 -20.00 3.22 -5.84
C TRP A 369 -20.83 4.29 -5.12
N ARG A 370 -22.01 3.94 -4.57
CA ARG A 370 -22.80 4.82 -3.71
C ARG A 370 -22.08 5.16 -2.39
N VAL A 371 -21.31 4.23 -1.86
CA VAL A 371 -20.49 4.41 -0.64
C VAL A 371 -19.13 5.02 -0.99
N LEU A 372 -18.52 4.58 -2.08
CA LEU A 372 -17.19 5.04 -2.49
C LEU A 372 -17.18 6.52 -2.92
N ALA A 373 -18.18 6.99 -3.67
CA ALA A 373 -18.20 8.35 -4.17
C ALA A 373 -18.10 9.44 -3.07
N PRO A 374 -18.89 9.43 -1.98
CA PRO A 374 -18.70 10.37 -0.88
C PRO A 374 -17.37 10.16 -0.14
N ALA A 375 -16.92 8.91 0.04
CA ALA A 375 -15.64 8.61 0.68
C ALA A 375 -14.45 9.14 -0.13
N MET A 376 -14.47 8.99 -1.46
CA MET A 376 -13.44 9.53 -2.36
C MET A 376 -13.31 11.06 -2.21
N ARG A 377 -14.45 11.77 -2.19
CA ARG A 377 -14.45 13.24 -2.01
C ARG A 377 -13.89 13.64 -0.64
N GLU A 378 -14.29 12.98 0.42
CA GLU A 378 -13.80 13.28 1.78
C GLU A 378 -12.30 12.98 1.90
N GLN A 379 -11.85 11.83 1.39
CA GLN A 379 -10.42 11.48 1.43
C GLN A 379 -9.57 12.41 0.56
N ALA A 380 -10.06 12.87 -0.58
CA ALA A 380 -9.37 13.89 -1.37
C ALA A 380 -9.21 15.22 -0.58
N ARG A 381 -10.27 15.66 0.10
CA ARG A 381 -10.23 16.85 0.95
C ARG A 381 -9.25 16.72 2.12
N LEU A 382 -9.24 15.57 2.80
CA LEU A 382 -8.28 15.30 3.88
C LEU A 382 -6.86 15.25 3.36
N HIS A 383 -6.65 14.66 2.20
CA HIS A 383 -5.33 14.54 1.59
C HIS A 383 -4.71 15.91 1.23
N GLU A 384 -5.51 16.87 0.77
CA GLU A 384 -5.04 18.24 0.51
C GLU A 384 -4.38 18.90 1.73
N LEU A 385 -4.78 18.51 2.94
CA LEU A 385 -4.27 19.09 4.19
C LEU A 385 -2.89 18.55 4.58
N ILE A 386 -2.54 17.36 4.08
CA ILE A 386 -1.30 16.66 4.48
C ILE A 386 -0.39 16.33 3.30
N ALA A 387 -0.77 16.70 2.09
CA ALA A 387 -0.02 16.38 0.89
C ALA A 387 1.43 16.87 0.94
N GLY A 388 2.36 15.98 0.66
CA GLY A 388 3.80 16.28 0.74
C GLY A 388 4.38 16.23 2.14
N HIS A 389 3.58 15.93 3.16
CA HIS A 389 4.03 15.74 4.53
C HIS A 389 4.05 14.26 4.89
N ARG A 390 5.05 13.83 5.66
CA ARG A 390 5.16 12.45 6.15
C ARG A 390 4.73 12.40 7.62
N PRO A 391 4.06 11.34 8.04
CA PRO A 391 3.78 11.13 9.45
C PRO A 391 5.10 10.94 10.21
N ARG A 392 5.14 11.48 11.43
CA ARG A 392 6.25 11.39 12.37
C ARG A 392 5.75 10.91 13.72
N GLY A 393 6.59 10.21 14.45
CA GLY A 393 6.17 9.76 15.77
C GLY A 393 7.28 9.06 16.56
N PRO A 394 7.04 8.87 17.86
CA PRO A 394 7.95 8.14 18.73
C PRO A 394 7.88 6.62 18.53
N PHE A 395 6.76 6.10 17.99
CA PHE A 395 6.65 4.70 17.61
C PHE A 395 7.19 4.53 16.19
N LYS A 396 8.25 3.73 16.06
CA LYS A 396 8.93 3.50 14.80
C LYS A 396 8.98 2.02 14.51
N HIS A 397 8.81 1.66 13.24
CA HIS A 397 9.06 0.30 12.82
C HIS A 397 10.25 0.28 11.88
N PHE A 398 11.24 -0.51 12.24
CA PHE A 398 12.37 -0.83 11.38
C PHE A 398 12.04 -2.08 10.57
N TRP A 399 12.12 -1.95 9.25
CA TRP A 399 11.94 -3.06 8.30
C TRP A 399 13.21 -3.17 7.50
N GLY A 400 14.12 -3.97 8.02
CA GLY A 400 15.49 -4.06 7.57
C GLY A 400 15.72 -5.05 6.44
N GLU A 401 16.96 -5.17 6.04
CA GLU A 401 17.39 -6.09 4.99
C GLU A 401 17.12 -7.55 5.32
N PRO A 402 17.39 -8.06 6.55
CA PRO A 402 17.07 -9.43 6.89
C PRO A 402 15.60 -9.78 6.68
N GLN A 403 14.70 -8.91 7.11
CA GLN A 403 13.27 -9.13 6.90
C GLN A 403 12.90 -9.12 5.42
N ARG A 404 13.49 -8.23 4.60
CA ARG A 404 13.22 -8.15 3.17
C ARG A 404 13.76 -9.33 2.38
N LEU A 405 14.88 -9.91 2.79
CA LEU A 405 15.57 -10.98 2.05
C LEU A 405 15.20 -12.40 2.52
N VAL A 406 14.96 -12.59 3.81
CA VAL A 406 14.65 -13.92 4.37
C VAL A 406 13.44 -13.96 5.29
N GLY A 407 12.88 -12.81 5.67
CA GLY A 407 11.73 -12.72 6.56
C GLY A 407 10.43 -13.25 5.94
N ASP A 408 9.42 -13.46 6.79
CA ASP A 408 8.03 -13.60 6.38
C ASP A 408 7.42 -12.21 6.13
N ASP A 409 6.25 -12.14 5.55
CA ASP A 409 5.56 -10.86 5.32
C ASP A 409 4.57 -10.53 6.45
N LYS A 410 5.00 -10.77 7.70
CA LYS A 410 4.19 -10.56 8.91
C LYS A 410 4.79 -9.44 9.77
N PRO A 411 4.48 -8.17 9.48
CA PRO A 411 4.99 -7.06 10.26
C PRO A 411 4.41 -7.09 11.68
N PHE A 412 5.17 -6.59 12.64
CA PHE A 412 4.64 -6.26 13.96
C PHE A 412 3.89 -4.93 13.85
N SER A 413 2.69 -4.91 13.26
CA SER A 413 1.99 -3.70 12.85
C SER A 413 0.91 -3.22 13.82
N LEU A 414 0.41 -4.09 14.72
CA LEU A 414 -0.74 -3.78 15.57
C LEU A 414 -0.51 -2.56 16.48
N TRP A 415 0.75 -2.21 16.78
CA TRP A 415 1.11 -1.00 17.52
C TRP A 415 0.63 0.30 16.83
N LEU A 416 0.37 0.30 15.51
CA LEU A 416 -0.26 1.41 14.79
C LEU A 416 -1.66 1.74 15.32
N ALA A 417 -2.31 0.78 15.97
CA ALA A 417 -3.62 0.95 16.58
C ALA A 417 -3.60 1.51 18.02
N ALA A 418 -2.41 1.77 18.57
CA ALA A 418 -2.30 2.26 19.96
C ALA A 418 -2.70 3.74 20.15
N GLY A 419 -2.99 4.47 19.06
CA GLY A 419 -3.30 5.90 19.12
C GLY A 419 -2.08 6.79 19.40
N VAL A 420 -0.87 6.25 19.23
CA VAL A 420 0.41 6.97 19.34
C VAL A 420 0.95 7.25 17.94
N PRO A 421 1.48 8.45 17.67
CA PRO A 421 2.05 8.77 16.37
C PRO A 421 3.21 7.86 15.98
N PHE A 422 3.36 7.63 14.70
CA PHE A 422 4.19 6.58 14.15
C PHE A 422 5.07 7.02 12.97
N GLU A 423 6.07 6.19 12.70
CA GLU A 423 6.95 6.30 11.52
C GLU A 423 7.48 4.91 11.12
N VAL A 424 7.60 4.66 9.82
CA VAL A 424 8.34 3.50 9.29
C VAL A 424 9.72 3.96 8.84
N VAL A 425 10.78 3.26 9.29
CA VAL A 425 12.17 3.67 9.08
C VAL A 425 13.00 2.58 8.42
N GLU A 426 14.01 2.97 7.64
CA GLU A 426 14.97 2.06 6.99
C GLU A 426 16.25 1.87 7.81
N GLU A 427 16.54 2.82 8.70
CA GLU A 427 17.69 2.81 9.59
C GLU A 427 17.21 2.79 11.03
N LEU A 428 18.00 2.19 11.92
CA LEU A 428 17.68 2.20 13.35
C LEU A 428 17.76 3.65 13.87
N PRO A 429 16.67 4.17 14.42
CA PRO A 429 16.65 5.52 14.94
C PRO A 429 17.37 5.61 16.30
N ALA A 430 17.81 6.80 16.63
CA ALA A 430 18.45 7.08 17.92
C ALA A 430 17.46 7.41 19.05
N ASP A 431 16.15 7.51 18.77
CA ASP A 431 15.12 7.95 19.72
C ASP A 431 13.81 7.18 19.57
N GLY A 432 12.92 7.26 20.55
CA GLY A 432 11.61 6.65 20.54
C GLY A 432 11.60 5.17 20.90
N TRP A 433 10.63 4.45 20.39
CA TRP A 433 10.46 3.00 20.53
C TRP A 433 10.46 2.37 19.15
N THR A 434 11.41 1.46 18.92
CA THR A 434 11.57 0.81 17.63
C THR A 434 11.04 -0.61 17.68
N PHE A 435 9.94 -0.83 17.00
CA PHE A 435 9.36 -2.15 16.80
C PHE A 435 10.13 -2.89 15.72
N LEU A 436 10.48 -4.13 15.99
CA LEU A 436 11.30 -4.97 15.12
C LEU A 436 10.52 -6.20 14.69
N SER A 437 10.70 -6.57 13.44
CA SER A 437 10.31 -7.89 12.95
C SER A 437 11.23 -8.97 13.52
N ASP A 438 10.78 -10.23 13.44
CA ASP A 438 11.49 -11.36 14.05
C ASP A 438 12.87 -11.60 13.41
N PHE A 439 12.98 -11.38 12.09
CA PHE A 439 14.25 -11.59 11.36
C PHE A 439 15.22 -10.43 11.55
N ASP A 440 14.73 -9.20 11.53
CA ASP A 440 15.57 -8.04 11.83
C ASP A 440 16.14 -8.12 13.25
N GLY A 441 15.33 -8.55 14.20
CA GLY A 441 15.77 -8.72 15.59
C GLY A 441 16.85 -9.78 15.79
N ARG A 442 16.85 -10.84 14.97
CA ARG A 442 17.91 -11.89 15.03
C ARG A 442 19.25 -11.41 14.51
N GLU A 443 19.22 -10.65 13.42
CA GLU A 443 20.41 -10.24 12.68
C GLU A 443 20.99 -8.91 13.16
N LEU A 444 20.30 -8.21 14.08
CA LEU A 444 20.74 -6.94 14.60
C LEU A 444 22.06 -7.13 15.38
N PRO A 445 23.18 -6.52 14.97
CA PRO A 445 24.41 -6.59 15.74
C PRO A 445 24.23 -6.01 17.14
N ALA A 446 24.75 -6.66 18.17
CA ALA A 446 24.64 -6.23 19.57
C ALA A 446 25.06 -4.76 19.78
N GLN A 447 26.12 -4.31 19.15
CA GLN A 447 26.60 -2.91 19.20
C GLN A 447 25.61 -1.88 18.63
N LYS A 448 24.82 -2.26 17.61
CA LYS A 448 23.75 -1.40 17.07
C LYS A 448 22.51 -1.46 17.97
N ALA A 449 22.24 -2.59 18.59
CA ALA A 449 21.15 -2.72 19.56
C ALA A 449 21.38 -1.87 20.81
N GLU A 450 22.61 -1.74 21.29
CA GLU A 450 22.97 -0.89 22.43
C GLU A 450 22.85 0.61 22.14
N SER A 451 23.06 1.02 20.90
CA SER A 451 22.96 2.42 20.47
C SER A 451 21.56 2.88 20.10
N ALA A 452 20.63 1.94 19.83
CA ALA A 452 19.26 2.25 19.51
C ALA A 452 18.44 2.45 20.79
N THR A 453 17.59 3.46 20.79
CA THR A 453 16.63 3.61 21.88
C THR A 453 15.69 2.41 21.92
N GLN A 454 15.12 2.15 22.98
CA GLN A 454 14.14 1.11 23.37
C GLN A 454 13.60 0.23 22.23
N LEU A 455 14.29 -0.88 21.99
CA LEU A 455 13.84 -1.88 21.05
C LEU A 455 12.62 -2.64 21.62
N VAL A 456 11.64 -2.87 20.77
CA VAL A 456 10.43 -3.62 21.10
C VAL A 456 10.31 -4.81 20.17
N PHE A 457 10.32 -6.00 20.74
CA PHE A 457 10.21 -7.25 20.03
C PHE A 457 8.84 -7.88 20.26
N ARG A 458 8.35 -8.61 19.29
CA ARG A 458 7.20 -9.49 19.50
C ARG A 458 7.55 -10.54 20.56
N GLU A 459 6.64 -10.84 21.49
CA GLU A 459 6.86 -11.79 22.59
C GLU A 459 7.31 -13.18 22.07
N THR A 460 6.74 -13.60 20.94
CA THR A 460 7.04 -14.87 20.29
C THR A 460 8.35 -14.87 19.50
N ALA A 461 9.01 -13.73 19.35
CA ALA A 461 10.23 -13.61 18.58
C ALA A 461 11.38 -14.38 19.23
N ASN A 462 12.00 -15.27 18.49
CA ASN A 462 13.23 -15.95 18.92
C ASN A 462 14.43 -15.05 18.65
N VAL A 463 14.64 -14.06 19.52
CA VAL A 463 15.75 -13.11 19.45
C VAL A 463 16.70 -13.30 20.63
N PRO A 464 18.02 -13.03 20.48
CA PRO A 464 18.96 -13.05 21.59
C PRO A 464 18.48 -12.18 22.75
N PRO A 465 18.83 -12.48 24.01
CA PRO A 465 18.39 -11.75 25.19
C PRO A 465 19.04 -10.35 25.35
N SER A 466 19.37 -9.68 24.27
CA SER A 466 19.98 -8.35 24.28
C SER A 466 18.91 -7.26 24.42
N GLY A 467 18.73 -6.75 25.64
CA GLY A 467 18.40 -5.35 25.92
C GLY A 467 17.11 -4.71 25.40
N GLY A 468 16.09 -5.48 24.94
CA GLY A 468 14.83 -4.91 24.44
C GLY A 468 13.60 -5.40 25.20
N GLU A 469 12.50 -4.68 25.08
CA GLU A 469 11.20 -5.07 25.67
C GLU A 469 10.49 -6.09 24.78
N ARG A 470 9.94 -7.15 25.38
CA ARG A 470 9.08 -8.12 24.69
C ARG A 470 7.62 -7.77 24.92
N LEU A 471 6.84 -7.73 23.85
CA LEU A 471 5.46 -7.32 23.91
C LEU A 471 4.57 -8.27 23.11
N ALA A 472 3.49 -8.73 23.71
CA ALA A 472 2.47 -9.49 22.99
C ALA A 472 1.83 -8.60 21.91
N GLU A 473 1.67 -9.12 20.68
CA GLU A 473 0.97 -8.41 19.63
C GLU A 473 -0.55 -8.49 19.85
N SER A 474 -1.01 -7.81 20.90
CA SER A 474 -2.42 -7.71 21.27
C SER A 474 -2.77 -6.28 21.69
N LEU A 475 -4.01 -5.85 21.47
CA LEU A 475 -4.45 -4.50 21.87
C LEU A 475 -4.29 -4.26 23.37
N PRO A 476 -4.68 -5.20 24.29
CA PRO A 476 -4.49 -5.00 25.72
C PRO A 476 -3.03 -4.73 26.10
N SER A 477 -2.08 -5.52 25.59
CA SER A 477 -0.64 -5.34 25.86
C SER A 477 -0.13 -4.00 25.34
N LEU A 478 -0.58 -3.59 24.15
CA LEU A 478 -0.19 -2.31 23.54
C LEU A 478 -0.76 -1.11 24.31
N PHE A 479 -1.97 -1.19 24.80
CA PHE A 479 -2.56 -0.15 25.64
C PHE A 479 -1.89 -0.07 27.03
N GLU A 480 -1.53 -1.20 27.62
CA GLU A 480 -0.73 -1.23 28.85
C GLU A 480 0.64 -0.58 28.62
N PHE A 481 1.31 -0.95 27.53
CA PHE A 481 2.56 -0.33 27.14
C PHE A 481 2.41 1.19 26.95
N LYS A 482 1.38 1.64 26.22
CA LYS A 482 1.07 3.07 26.07
C LYS A 482 0.93 3.76 27.43
N ARG A 483 0.14 3.22 28.36
CA ARG A 483 -0.04 3.81 29.70
C ARG A 483 1.28 3.97 30.47
N ARG A 484 2.18 2.99 30.39
CA ARG A 484 3.50 3.06 31.04
C ARG A 484 4.39 4.18 30.50
N ILE A 485 4.22 4.56 29.23
CA ILE A 485 5.06 5.58 28.58
C ILE A 485 4.39 6.96 28.49
N LEU A 486 3.16 7.15 28.98
CA LEU A 486 2.40 8.40 28.84
C LEU A 486 3.17 9.63 29.30
N SER A 487 3.94 9.53 30.41
CA SER A 487 4.78 10.64 30.90
C SER A 487 5.84 11.12 29.88
N ARG A 488 6.24 10.25 28.96
CA ARG A 488 7.21 10.54 27.89
C ARG A 488 6.54 11.11 26.64
N LEU A 489 5.20 11.08 26.54
CA LEU A 489 4.41 11.56 25.41
C LEU A 489 3.86 12.98 25.63
N GLN A 490 4.21 13.69 26.72
CA GLN A 490 3.59 14.96 27.14
C GLN A 490 3.52 16.04 26.04
N ASN A 491 4.48 16.08 25.12
CA ASN A 491 4.56 17.06 24.02
C ASN A 491 4.31 16.43 22.64
N ILE A 492 3.77 15.23 22.62
CA ILE A 492 3.49 14.47 21.39
C ILE A 492 1.99 14.24 21.34
N PRO A 493 1.31 14.62 20.23
CA PRO A 493 -0.12 14.38 20.09
C PRO A 493 -0.41 12.88 20.14
N HIS A 494 -1.37 12.45 20.94
CA HIS A 494 -1.77 11.05 21.06
C HIS A 494 -3.24 10.90 21.49
N VAL A 495 -3.84 9.77 21.19
CA VAL A 495 -5.20 9.44 21.62
C VAL A 495 -5.19 9.01 23.09
N ALA A 496 -6.06 9.60 23.90
CA ALA A 496 -6.11 9.35 25.34
C ALA A 496 -6.66 7.96 25.68
N GLU A 497 -7.72 7.56 24.99
CA GLU A 497 -8.48 6.34 25.26
C GLU A 497 -7.70 5.09 24.82
N ASP A 498 -7.98 3.97 25.49
CA ASP A 498 -7.52 2.64 25.11
C ASP A 498 -8.47 2.00 24.09
N GLU A 499 -8.62 2.70 22.97
CA GLU A 499 -9.43 2.28 21.83
C GLU A 499 -8.56 2.15 20.58
N PRO A 500 -8.85 1.18 19.69
CA PRO A 500 -8.04 0.98 18.49
C PRO A 500 -8.18 2.17 17.54
N ALA A 501 -7.14 2.97 17.48
CA ALA A 501 -7.07 4.16 16.60
C ALA A 501 -5.66 4.36 16.05
N ALA A 502 -5.55 4.72 14.78
CA ALA A 502 -4.28 5.16 14.20
C ALA A 502 -4.17 6.69 14.31
N CYS A 503 -3.07 7.17 14.87
CA CYS A 503 -2.78 8.60 15.01
C CYS A 503 -1.63 8.99 14.09
N ALA A 504 -1.91 9.62 12.97
CA ALA A 504 -0.90 10.12 12.04
C ALA A 504 -0.62 11.61 12.31
N TRP A 505 0.55 11.92 12.82
CA TRP A 505 0.98 13.28 13.11
C TRP A 505 1.89 13.83 12.01
N TYR A 506 1.53 14.98 11.47
CA TYR A 506 2.27 15.70 10.43
C TYR A 506 2.76 17.04 11.01
N PRO A 507 3.91 17.07 11.69
CA PRO A 507 4.36 18.25 12.41
C PRO A 507 4.59 19.48 11.52
N THR A 508 5.04 19.28 10.28
CA THR A 508 5.24 20.37 9.31
C THR A 508 3.93 20.93 8.77
N ALA A 509 2.87 20.12 8.70
CA ALA A 509 1.51 20.56 8.39
C ALA A 509 0.74 21.05 9.63
N ARG A 510 1.31 20.93 10.84
CA ARG A 510 0.65 21.20 12.12
C ARG A 510 -0.70 20.52 12.28
N THR A 511 -0.78 19.30 11.83
CA THR A 511 -2.03 18.54 11.71
C THR A 511 -1.83 17.12 12.21
N ALA A 512 -2.84 16.57 12.88
CA ALA A 512 -2.94 15.15 13.16
C ALA A 512 -4.25 14.61 12.58
N LEU A 513 -4.17 13.45 11.94
CA LEU A 513 -5.31 12.65 11.53
C LEU A 513 -5.47 11.47 12.48
N VAL A 514 -6.68 11.25 12.97
CA VAL A 514 -7.01 10.11 13.84
C VAL A 514 -8.03 9.24 13.12
N TRP A 515 -7.66 8.01 12.84
CA TRP A 515 -8.54 7.03 12.19
C TRP A 515 -9.09 6.05 13.23
N ASN A 516 -10.40 6.01 13.38
CA ASN A 516 -11.09 4.98 14.16
C ASN A 516 -11.01 3.63 13.43
N LEU A 517 -10.29 2.67 13.99
CA LEU A 517 -10.12 1.34 13.40
C LEU A 517 -11.27 0.37 13.70
N SER A 518 -12.24 0.80 14.53
CA SER A 518 -13.43 0.03 14.90
C SER A 518 -14.56 0.24 13.89
N ASP A 519 -15.39 -0.77 13.71
CA ASP A 519 -16.66 -0.74 13.01
C ASP A 519 -17.80 -0.07 13.80
N GLN A 520 -17.49 0.41 15.02
CA GLN A 520 -18.40 1.14 15.89
C GLN A 520 -18.02 2.63 15.96
N PRO A 521 -18.99 3.53 16.14
CA PRO A 521 -18.68 4.94 16.40
C PRO A 521 -17.90 5.09 17.70
N ARG A 522 -16.94 6.02 17.71
CA ARG A 522 -16.11 6.31 18.90
C ARG A 522 -16.06 7.82 19.16
N LEU A 523 -15.99 8.15 20.46
CA LEU A 523 -15.60 9.47 20.92
C LEU A 523 -14.16 9.36 21.43
N LEU A 524 -13.22 9.92 20.69
CA LEU A 524 -11.79 9.89 20.99
C LEU A 524 -11.32 11.28 21.38
N THR A 525 -10.35 11.35 22.27
CA THR A 525 -9.71 12.61 22.69
C THR A 525 -8.26 12.61 22.21
N LEU A 526 -7.91 13.49 21.28
CA LEU A 526 -6.51 13.76 20.93
C LEU A 526 -5.94 14.75 21.93
N ILE A 527 -4.90 14.36 22.65
CA ILE A 527 -4.11 15.21 23.54
C ILE A 527 -2.94 15.81 22.77
N ASP A 528 -2.78 17.14 22.82
CA ASP A 528 -1.65 17.87 22.24
C ASP A 528 -1.10 18.81 23.32
N GLY A 529 -0.15 18.34 24.09
CA GLY A 529 0.34 19.01 25.29
C GLY A 529 -0.79 19.22 26.31
N LYS A 530 -1.16 20.48 26.55
CA LYS A 530 -2.29 20.83 27.44
C LYS A 530 -3.65 20.88 26.74
N ARG A 531 -3.68 20.81 25.41
CA ARG A 531 -4.91 20.88 24.62
C ARG A 531 -5.56 19.51 24.50
N ARG A 532 -6.88 19.51 24.48
CA ARG A 532 -7.69 18.30 24.29
C ARG A 532 -8.67 18.54 23.15
N HIS A 533 -8.62 17.70 22.13
CA HIS A 533 -9.50 17.77 20.97
C HIS A 533 -10.44 16.57 20.99
N ALA A 534 -11.72 16.80 21.26
CA ALA A 534 -12.73 15.76 21.22
C ALA A 534 -13.12 15.47 19.75
N LEU A 535 -13.00 14.22 19.33
CA LEU A 535 -13.26 13.74 17.98
C LEU A 535 -14.43 12.73 18.02
N LYS A 536 -15.57 13.09 17.48
CA LYS A 536 -16.68 12.16 17.26
C LYS A 536 -16.50 11.50 15.91
N LEU A 537 -16.12 10.22 15.91
CA LEU A 537 -15.81 9.46 14.72
C LEU A 537 -16.87 8.39 14.48
N GLY A 538 -17.40 8.34 13.27
CA GLY A 538 -18.22 7.22 12.82
C GLY A 538 -17.42 5.91 12.73
N PRO A 539 -18.07 4.79 12.37
CA PRO A 539 -17.38 3.55 12.05
C PRO A 539 -16.31 3.78 10.98
N LEU A 540 -15.09 3.32 11.23
CA LEU A 540 -13.93 3.52 10.32
C LEU A 540 -13.67 4.99 9.93
N GLY A 541 -14.23 5.94 10.66
CA GLY A 541 -14.17 7.37 10.36
C GLY A 541 -12.83 8.00 10.70
N VAL A 542 -12.50 9.11 10.04
CA VAL A 542 -11.28 9.89 10.25
C VAL A 542 -11.63 11.26 10.82
N GLY A 543 -10.92 11.64 11.88
CA GLY A 543 -10.96 12.99 12.45
C GLY A 543 -9.66 13.74 12.19
N ILE A 544 -9.79 15.05 12.15
CA ILE A 544 -8.65 15.96 12.00
C ILE A 544 -8.58 16.89 13.21
N ALA A 545 -7.36 17.14 13.68
CA ALA A 545 -7.11 18.15 14.70
C ALA A 545 -5.88 19.00 14.33
N PRO A 546 -5.93 20.34 14.52
CA PRO A 546 -4.74 21.18 14.49
C PRO A 546 -3.89 20.87 15.72
N VAL A 547 -2.59 20.66 15.53
CA VAL A 547 -1.64 20.35 16.60
C VAL A 547 -0.47 21.32 16.60
N SER A 548 0.20 21.39 17.72
CA SER A 548 1.39 22.24 17.88
C SER A 548 2.51 21.76 16.94
N ALA A 549 3.30 22.70 16.43
CA ALA A 549 4.56 22.34 15.78
C ALA A 549 5.49 21.69 16.83
N GLN A 550 6.32 20.73 16.39
CA GLN A 550 7.33 20.15 17.25
C GLN A 550 8.17 21.29 17.90
N PRO A 551 8.39 21.28 19.22
CA PRO A 551 9.39 22.17 19.80
C PRO A 551 10.70 21.93 19.06
N ARG A 552 11.34 22.97 18.55
CA ARG A 552 12.69 22.85 18.00
C ARG A 552 13.54 22.18 19.08
N ALA A 553 14.12 21.03 18.77
CA ALA A 553 15.12 20.43 19.63
C ALA A 553 16.12 21.58 19.96
N LYS A 554 16.23 21.96 21.23
CA LYS A 554 17.32 22.83 21.67
C LYS A 554 18.57 22.09 21.21
N ALA A 555 19.29 22.69 20.26
CA ALA A 555 20.61 22.21 19.92
C ALA A 555 21.33 22.05 21.26
N ALA A 556 21.67 20.81 21.60
CA ALA A 556 22.50 20.54 22.78
C ALA A 556 23.77 21.33 22.53
N ALA A 557 23.97 22.40 23.28
CA ALA A 557 25.23 23.15 23.28
C ALA A 557 26.30 22.12 23.63
N LEU A 558 27.17 21.83 22.68
CA LEU A 558 28.38 21.07 22.94
C LEU A 558 29.06 21.78 24.13
N PRO A 559 29.44 21.08 25.21
CA PRO A 559 30.23 21.70 26.27
C PRO A 559 31.50 22.20 25.61
N ALA A 560 31.75 23.50 25.76
CA ALA A 560 33.02 24.14 25.39
C ALA A 560 34.12 23.36 26.11
N GLY A 561 34.96 22.67 25.34
CA GLY A 561 36.10 21.94 25.85
C GLY A 561 37.04 22.91 26.54
N GLY A 562 37.36 22.62 27.81
CA GLY A 562 38.49 23.14 28.53
C GLY A 562 39.71 22.26 28.27
#